data_5dfdcb5ca70548bdd28b41bf33704570
#
_entry.id   5dfdcb5ca70548bdd28b41bf33704570
#
_cell.length_a   1.000
_cell.length_b   1.000
_cell.length_c   1.000
_cell.angle_alpha   90.00
_cell.angle_beta   90.00
_cell.angle_gamma   90.00
#
_symmetry.space_group_name_H-M   'P 1'
#
loop_
_entity.id
_entity.type
_entity.pdbx_description
1 polymer ?
#
loop_
_entity_poly.entity_id
_entity_poly.type
_entity_poly.pdbx_seq_one_letter_code
_entity_poly.pdbx_strand_id
1 'polypeptide(L)' 'MRYKIEVEDERGLWHDVRNDDGTVLTYDSEDSARAALAQRFPVLVQMQQYGGGKRTRVIRIIEDEDD' A
#
# COMPACT_ATOMS: atom_id res chain seq x y z
N MET A 1 -9.58 8.52 -9.60
CA MET A 1 -9.47 7.36 -8.78
C MET A 1 -8.25 7.43 -7.96
N ARG A 2 -8.33 6.94 -6.73
CA ARG A 2 -7.17 6.97 -5.85
C ARG A 2 -6.81 5.59 -5.40
N TYR A 3 -5.55 5.39 -5.07
CA TYR A 3 -5.03 4.13 -4.59
C TYR A 3 -4.25 4.36 -3.32
N LYS A 4 -4.27 3.39 -2.41
CA LYS A 4 -3.44 3.43 -1.21
C LYS A 4 -2.62 2.16 -1.14
N ILE A 5 -1.60 2.16 -0.29
CA ILE A 5 -0.79 0.97 -0.10
C ILE A 5 -0.94 0.51 1.35
N GLU A 6 -0.89 -0.79 1.53
CA GLU A 6 -1.03 -1.40 2.85
C GLU A 6 0.11 -2.39 3.08
N VAL A 7 0.51 -2.51 4.31
CA VAL A 7 1.57 -3.41 4.72
C VAL A 7 1.04 -4.31 5.81
N GLU A 8 1.36 -5.59 5.73
CA GLU A 8 0.92 -6.57 6.69
C GLU A 8 1.94 -6.68 7.82
N ASP A 9 1.48 -6.70 9.06
CA ASP A 9 2.36 -6.83 10.19
C ASP A 9 2.59 -8.31 10.54
N GLU A 10 3.31 -8.57 11.62
CA GLU A 10 3.67 -9.93 11.98
C GLU A 10 2.48 -10.75 12.42
N ARG A 11 1.40 -10.11 12.79
CA ARG A 11 0.19 -10.80 13.23
C ARG A 11 -0.78 -11.06 12.08
N GLY A 12 -0.42 -10.64 10.89
CA GLY A 12 -1.30 -10.79 9.73
C GLY A 12 -2.32 -9.67 9.59
N LEU A 13 -2.16 -8.58 10.31
CA LEU A 13 -3.08 -7.45 10.20
C LEU A 13 -2.54 -6.45 9.19
N TRP A 14 -3.42 -5.89 8.39
CA TRP A 14 -3.04 -4.95 7.35
C TRP A 14 -3.19 -3.51 7.86
N HIS A 15 -2.19 -2.70 7.58
CA HIS A 15 -2.15 -1.31 8.02
C HIS A 15 -1.94 -0.39 6.84
N ASP A 16 -2.65 0.73 6.83
CA ASP A 16 -2.44 1.75 5.82
C ASP A 16 -1.11 2.43 6.04
N VAL A 17 -0.42 2.73 4.96
CA VAL A 17 0.76 3.57 5.05
C VAL A 17 0.28 5.03 5.12
N ARG A 18 0.79 5.76 6.09
CA ARG A 18 0.31 7.11 6.37
C ARG A 18 1.43 8.13 6.23
N ASN A 19 1.01 9.35 5.99
CA ASN A 19 1.91 10.50 6.02
C ASN A 19 2.27 10.81 7.47
N ASP A 20 3.25 11.69 7.65
CA ASP A 20 3.67 12.07 8.99
C ASP A 20 2.57 12.72 9.79
N ASP A 21 1.60 13.35 9.13
CA ASP A 21 0.49 14.00 9.82
C ASP A 21 -0.65 13.03 10.15
N GLY A 22 -0.49 11.77 9.86
CA GLY A 22 -1.49 10.75 10.17
C GLY A 22 -2.50 10.46 9.08
N THR A 23 -2.49 11.22 8.00
CA THR A 23 -3.43 10.97 6.90
C THR A 23 -2.94 9.80 6.06
N VAL A 24 -3.87 9.09 5.44
CA VAL A 24 -3.52 7.95 4.59
C VAL A 24 -2.86 8.46 3.32
N LEU A 25 -1.73 7.87 2.97
CA LEU A 25 -1.00 8.23 1.77
C LEU A 25 -1.72 7.66 0.56
N THR A 26 -2.01 8.50 -0.42
CA THR A 26 -2.75 8.08 -1.61
C THR A 26 -2.00 8.47 -2.89
N TYR A 27 -2.33 7.78 -3.96
CA TYR A 27 -1.70 7.98 -5.26
C TYR A 27 -2.77 8.00 -6.34
N ASP A 28 -2.47 8.67 -7.45
CA ASP A 28 -3.43 8.83 -8.54
C ASP A 28 -3.55 7.60 -9.43
N SER A 29 -2.56 6.74 -9.44
CA SER A 29 -2.59 5.55 -10.29
C SER A 29 -2.01 4.36 -9.56
N GLU A 30 -2.36 3.18 -10.04
CA GLU A 30 -1.83 1.95 -9.49
C GLU A 30 -0.32 1.87 -9.70
N ASP A 31 0.16 2.32 -10.85
CA ASP A 31 1.60 2.29 -11.13
C ASP A 31 2.38 3.17 -10.16
N SER A 32 1.87 4.35 -9.86
CA SER A 32 2.53 5.23 -8.89
C SER A 32 2.53 4.60 -7.50
N ALA A 33 1.44 3.95 -7.12
CA ALA A 33 1.34 3.29 -5.83
C ALA A 33 2.33 2.13 -5.74
N ARG A 34 2.46 1.34 -6.80
CA ARG A 34 3.40 0.23 -6.81
C ARG A 34 4.85 0.70 -6.76
N ALA A 35 5.14 1.78 -7.48
CA ALA A 35 6.49 2.35 -7.46
C ALA A 35 6.84 2.86 -6.06
N ALA A 36 5.89 3.53 -5.41
CA ALA A 36 6.09 4.02 -4.06
C ALA A 36 6.27 2.87 -3.06
N LEU A 37 5.52 1.79 -3.24
CA LEU A 37 5.63 0.64 -2.38
C LEU A 37 7.03 0.03 -2.49
N ALA A 38 7.54 -0.14 -3.70
CA ALA A 38 8.87 -0.68 -3.91
C ALA A 38 9.95 0.24 -3.37
N GLN A 39 9.73 1.55 -3.43
CA GLN A 39 10.70 2.50 -2.95
C GLN A 39 10.73 2.57 -1.43
N ARG A 40 9.57 2.49 -0.79
CA ARG A 40 9.49 2.60 0.66
C ARG A 40 9.79 1.29 1.38
N PHE A 41 9.45 0.18 0.77
CA PHE A 41 9.59 -1.13 1.38
C PHE A 41 10.30 -2.11 0.44
N PRO A 42 11.52 -1.77 -0.01
CA PRO A 42 12.18 -2.59 -1.02
C PRO A 42 12.45 -4.03 -0.54
N VAL A 43 12.73 -4.19 0.75
CA VAL A 43 13.01 -5.53 1.27
C VAL A 43 11.75 -6.37 1.28
N LEU A 44 10.63 -5.80 1.73
CA LEU A 44 9.38 -6.54 1.78
C LEU A 44 8.89 -6.93 0.39
N VAL A 45 8.99 -6.01 -0.56
CA VAL A 45 8.58 -6.29 -1.94
C VAL A 45 9.47 -7.39 -2.53
N GLN A 46 10.77 -7.32 -2.28
CA GLN A 46 11.69 -8.33 -2.78
C GLN A 46 11.43 -9.69 -2.15
N MET A 47 11.19 -9.73 -0.84
CA MET A 47 10.88 -10.97 -0.16
C MET A 47 9.57 -11.58 -0.66
N GLN A 48 8.61 -10.74 -1.00
CA GLN A 48 7.34 -11.20 -1.51
C GLN A 48 7.50 -11.95 -2.83
N GLN A 49 8.43 -11.48 -3.66
CA GLN A 49 8.71 -12.15 -4.94
C GLN A 49 9.33 -13.51 -4.75
N TYR A 50 10.14 -13.70 -3.71
CA TYR A 50 10.86 -14.94 -3.52
C TYR A 50 10.21 -15.85 -2.47
N GLY A 51 9.56 -15.26 -1.49
CA GLY A 51 9.09 -16.01 -0.33
C GLY A 51 7.64 -16.39 -0.33
N GLY A 52 6.86 -15.86 -1.20
CA GLY A 52 5.47 -16.23 -1.26
C GLY A 52 4.55 -15.60 -0.24
N GLY A 53 5.05 -14.81 0.66
CA GLY A 53 4.19 -14.14 1.62
C GLY A 53 3.65 -12.86 1.05
N LYS A 54 2.41 -12.50 1.39
CA LYS A 54 1.87 -11.25 0.91
C LYS A 54 1.95 -10.27 2.03
N ARG A 55 2.99 -9.45 2.03
CA ARG A 55 3.19 -8.45 3.06
C ARG A 55 2.92 -7.03 2.62
N THR A 56 2.69 -6.80 1.34
CA THR A 56 2.38 -5.47 0.81
C THR A 56 1.32 -5.61 -0.26
N ARG A 57 0.49 -4.59 -0.41
CA ARG A 57 -0.53 -4.60 -1.47
C ARG A 57 -0.97 -3.19 -1.81
N VAL A 58 -1.50 -3.03 -3.02
CA VAL A 58 -2.09 -1.78 -3.48
C VAL A 58 -3.59 -1.96 -3.46
N ILE A 59 -4.30 -1.01 -2.87
CA ILE A 59 -5.74 -1.05 -2.74
C ILE A 59 -6.33 0.14 -3.47
N ARG A 60 -7.30 -0.13 -4.32
CA ARG A 60 -8.04 0.92 -4.98
C ARG A 60 -9.09 1.46 -4.01
N ILE A 61 -9.10 2.76 -3.83
CA ILE A 61 -10.06 3.40 -2.97
C ILE A 61 -11.29 3.75 -3.79
N ILE A 62 -12.44 3.24 -3.37
CA ILE A 62 -13.67 3.59 -4.01
C ILE A 62 -14.25 4.73 -3.23
N GLU A 63 -14.34 5.90 -3.85
CA GLU A 63 -14.86 7.06 -3.18
C GLU A 63 -16.35 7.13 -3.38
N ASP A 64 -17.06 7.28 -2.29
CA ASP A 64 -18.46 7.46 -2.36
C ASP A 64 -18.74 8.81 -2.78
N GLU A 65 -19.35 9.01 -3.87
CA GLU A 65 -19.71 10.25 -4.26
C GLU A 65 -21.03 10.51 -3.79
N ASP A 66 -21.18 10.91 -2.66
CA ASP A 66 -22.36 11.24 -2.17
C ASP A 66 -22.88 12.33 -2.69
N ASP A 67 -23.65 12.49 -3.32
CA ASP A 67 -24.19 13.61 -3.74
C ASP A 67 -24.85 14.42 -3.00
#